data_8c98c4d34fd22dca390edec22d6e9fd7
#
_entry.id   8c98c4d34fd22dca390edec22d6e9fd7
#
_cell.length_a   1.000
_cell.length_b   1.000
_cell.length_c   1.000
_cell.angle_alpha   90.00
_cell.angle_beta   90.00
_cell.angle_gamma   90.00
#
_symmetry.space_group_name_H-M   'P 1'
#
loop_
_entity.id
_entity.type
_entity.pdbx_description
1 polymer ?
#
loop_
_entity_poly.entity_id
_entity_poly.type
_entity_poly.pdbx_seq_one_letter_code
_entity_poly.pdbx_strand_id
1 'polypeptide(L)'
;PVLLDYPFTEAELLTLLAHDSDAFNRWEAAQRLSLRIATNAIAATAETATEKEQNHANLLPQSVVDALRLVLEHPQLDAAFKELVLTLPSESYLAERLDSGDPQRIPSVREAMRRQLALALQPQWQAAYEAHAHTGAYQPEPIAAGRRALAGLALNMLCLAAQGDGVWAGKAYQRVKDAGNMTDRMSALSALVGSAH
;
A
#
# COMPACT_ATOMS: atom_id res chain seq x y z
N PRO A 1 -14.07 22.09 -12.60
CA PRO A 1 -12.90 21.50 -11.94
C PRO A 1 -11.68 22.33 -12.26
N VAL A 2 -10.91 22.69 -11.26
CA VAL A 2 -9.64 23.43 -11.44
C VAL A 2 -8.50 22.43 -11.18
N LEU A 3 -7.56 22.31 -12.12
CA LEU A 3 -6.34 21.55 -11.90
C LEU A 3 -5.33 22.49 -11.24
N LEU A 4 -4.93 22.19 -10.00
CA LEU A 4 -3.90 22.94 -9.31
C LEU A 4 -2.52 22.46 -9.79
N ASP A 5 -1.89 23.24 -10.63
CA ASP A 5 -0.50 23.05 -11.04
C ASP A 5 0.43 23.85 -10.10
N TYR A 6 0.69 23.26 -8.93
CA TYR A 6 1.62 23.79 -7.94
C TYR A 6 2.78 22.80 -7.73
N PRO A 7 4.02 23.26 -7.87
CA PRO A 7 5.20 22.41 -7.75
C PRO A 7 5.55 22.14 -6.28
N PHE A 8 4.75 21.29 -5.60
CA PHE A 8 5.05 20.90 -4.24
C PHE A 8 6.44 20.28 -4.12
N THR A 9 7.20 20.74 -3.15
CA THR A 9 8.44 20.08 -2.71
C THR A 9 8.12 18.77 -1.99
N GLU A 10 9.11 17.89 -1.88
CA GLU A 10 8.94 16.66 -1.10
C GLU A 10 8.62 16.94 0.37
N ALA A 11 9.29 17.91 0.96
CA ALA A 11 9.07 18.30 2.36
C ALA A 11 7.64 18.82 2.61
N GLU A 12 7.09 19.60 1.69
CA GLU A 12 5.70 20.08 1.77
C GLU A 12 4.72 18.89 1.68
N LEU A 13 4.91 17.98 0.72
CA LEU A 13 4.06 16.79 0.60
C LEU A 13 4.15 15.87 1.83
N LEU A 14 5.34 15.68 2.40
CA LEU A 14 5.51 14.94 3.64
C LEU A 14 4.78 15.59 4.81
N THR A 15 4.82 16.91 4.90
CA THR A 15 4.11 17.68 5.93
C THR A 15 2.59 17.54 5.77
N LEU A 16 2.08 17.69 4.56
CA LEU A 16 0.66 17.49 4.27
C LEU A 16 0.21 16.06 4.61
N LEU A 17 0.96 15.05 4.18
CA LEU A 17 0.66 13.64 4.46
C LEU A 17 0.58 13.36 5.96
N ALA A 18 1.56 13.82 6.72
CA ALA A 18 1.68 13.51 8.14
C ALA A 18 0.72 14.33 9.04
N HIS A 19 0.44 15.60 8.67
CA HIS A 19 -0.09 16.57 9.64
C HIS A 19 -1.29 17.38 9.14
N ASP A 20 -1.68 17.33 7.85
CA ASP A 20 -2.83 18.10 7.40
C ASP A 20 -4.11 17.65 8.12
N SER A 21 -4.97 18.60 8.45
CA SER A 21 -6.27 18.33 9.04
C SER A 21 -7.29 17.81 8.02
N ASP A 22 -7.09 18.11 6.73
CA ASP A 22 -7.95 17.64 5.64
C ASP A 22 -7.50 16.27 5.13
N ALA A 23 -8.42 15.32 5.18
CA ALA A 23 -8.17 13.95 4.74
C ALA A 23 -7.83 13.85 3.24
N PHE A 24 -8.46 14.68 2.40
CA PHE A 24 -8.17 14.68 0.96
C PHE A 24 -6.75 15.15 0.68
N ASN A 25 -6.28 16.20 1.35
CA ASN A 25 -4.90 16.70 1.19
C ASN A 25 -3.87 15.64 1.59
N ARG A 26 -4.12 14.90 2.67
CA ARG A 26 -3.25 13.78 3.07
C ARG A 26 -3.19 12.69 2.00
N TRP A 27 -4.33 12.28 1.49
CA TRP A 27 -4.42 11.28 0.44
C TRP A 27 -3.71 11.75 -0.84
N GLU A 28 -4.00 12.96 -1.29
CA GLU A 28 -3.38 13.54 -2.48
C GLU A 28 -1.86 13.64 -2.34
N ALA A 29 -1.35 14.05 -1.17
CA ALA A 29 0.08 14.09 -0.89
C ALA A 29 0.73 12.71 -0.98
N ALA A 30 0.09 11.66 -0.43
CA ALA A 30 0.57 10.29 -0.54
C ALA A 30 0.61 9.81 -1.99
N GLN A 31 -0.46 10.08 -2.77
CA GLN A 31 -0.53 9.71 -4.17
C GLN A 31 0.54 10.43 -5.02
N ARG A 32 0.76 11.74 -4.80
CA ARG A 32 1.79 12.52 -5.50
C ARG A 32 3.20 12.04 -5.17
N LEU A 33 3.50 11.76 -3.89
CA LEU A 33 4.79 11.20 -3.48
C LEU A 33 5.05 9.85 -4.14
N SER A 34 4.08 8.93 -4.03
CA SER A 34 4.18 7.59 -4.59
C SER A 34 4.31 7.61 -6.12
N LEU A 35 3.53 8.46 -6.78
CA LEU A 35 3.58 8.63 -8.24
C LEU A 35 4.95 9.14 -8.68
N ARG A 36 5.47 10.20 -8.06
CA ARG A 36 6.78 10.77 -8.39
C ARG A 36 7.92 9.75 -8.20
N ILE A 37 7.90 9.01 -7.10
CA ILE A 37 8.90 7.97 -6.84
C ILE A 37 8.81 6.86 -7.89
N ALA A 38 7.61 6.36 -8.17
CA ALA A 38 7.40 5.29 -9.13
C ALA A 38 7.81 5.71 -10.56
N THR A 39 7.37 6.89 -11.03
CA THR A 39 7.68 7.38 -12.37
C THR A 39 9.19 7.61 -12.55
N ASN A 40 9.87 8.17 -11.55
CA ASN A 40 11.32 8.34 -11.56
C ASN A 40 12.04 6.98 -11.63
N ALA A 41 11.60 6.00 -10.85
CA ALA A 41 12.17 4.66 -10.87
C ALA A 41 11.92 3.92 -12.20
N ILE A 42 10.75 4.11 -12.81
CA ILE A 42 10.43 3.53 -14.12
C ILE A 42 11.26 4.19 -15.23
N ALA A 43 11.46 5.50 -15.19
CA ALA A 43 12.23 6.25 -16.17
C ALA A 43 13.75 6.03 -16.05
N ALA A 44 14.26 5.70 -14.87
CA ALA A 44 15.68 5.45 -14.66
C ALA A 44 16.16 4.26 -15.50
N THR A 45 17.18 4.47 -16.32
CA THR A 45 17.85 3.39 -17.07
C THR A 45 18.70 2.56 -16.12
N ALA A 46 18.31 1.32 -15.86
CA ALA A 46 19.17 0.42 -15.11
C ALA A 46 20.28 -0.13 -16.01
N GLU A 47 21.53 0.09 -15.65
CA GLU A 47 22.68 -0.29 -16.45
C GLU A 47 23.07 -1.77 -16.28
N THR A 48 22.80 -2.38 -15.11
CA THR A 48 23.12 -3.79 -14.85
C THR A 48 22.02 -4.52 -14.06
N ALA A 49 21.98 -5.86 -14.13
CA ALA A 49 21.02 -6.68 -13.37
C ALA A 49 21.19 -6.51 -11.84
N THR A 50 22.43 -6.38 -11.37
CA THR A 50 22.76 -6.21 -9.95
C THR A 50 22.31 -4.84 -9.42
N GLU A 51 22.45 -3.78 -10.24
CA GLU A 51 21.95 -2.45 -9.91
C GLU A 51 20.42 -2.40 -9.90
N LYS A 52 19.75 -3.18 -10.76
CA LYS A 52 18.30 -3.35 -10.75
C LYS A 52 17.80 -3.90 -9.42
N GLU A 53 18.43 -4.96 -8.91
CA GLU A 53 18.04 -5.57 -7.63
C GLU A 53 18.28 -4.64 -6.44
N GLN A 54 19.42 -3.95 -6.39
CA GLN A 54 19.76 -3.00 -5.33
C GLN A 54 18.89 -1.74 -5.39
N ASN A 55 18.62 -1.21 -6.57
CA ASN A 55 17.76 -0.04 -6.75
C ASN A 55 16.29 -0.32 -6.41
N HIS A 56 15.83 -1.56 -6.58
CA HIS A 56 14.47 -1.93 -6.18
C HIS A 56 14.31 -2.19 -4.68
N ALA A 57 15.39 -2.41 -3.93
CA ALA A 57 15.31 -2.72 -2.51
C ALA A 57 14.90 -1.51 -1.62
N ASN A 58 15.19 -0.27 -2.06
CA ASN A 58 14.97 0.96 -1.28
C ASN A 58 14.46 2.11 -2.15
N LEU A 59 13.34 1.88 -2.86
CA LEU A 59 12.74 2.91 -3.71
C LEU A 59 12.08 4.04 -2.90
N LEU A 60 11.43 3.69 -1.80
CA LEU A 60 10.77 4.65 -0.93
C LEU A 60 11.78 5.25 0.04
N PRO A 61 11.97 6.59 0.06
CA PRO A 61 12.74 7.26 1.11
C PRO A 61 12.19 6.94 2.50
N GLN A 62 13.08 6.86 3.49
CA GLN A 62 12.66 6.57 4.87
C GLN A 62 11.66 7.59 5.40
N SER A 63 11.77 8.86 5.01
CA SER A 63 10.82 9.93 5.33
C SER A 63 9.38 9.61 4.89
N VAL A 64 9.23 9.02 3.69
CA VAL A 64 7.91 8.60 3.17
C VAL A 64 7.38 7.41 3.95
N VAL A 65 8.23 6.42 4.24
CA VAL A 65 7.85 5.25 5.07
C VAL A 65 7.40 5.70 6.46
N ASP A 66 8.12 6.65 7.07
CA ASP A 66 7.79 7.17 8.41
C ASP A 66 6.48 7.97 8.40
N ALA A 67 6.23 8.77 7.36
CA ALA A 67 4.97 9.50 7.21
C ALA A 67 3.78 8.52 7.03
N LEU A 68 3.94 7.46 6.24
CA LEU A 68 2.92 6.42 6.07
C LEU A 68 2.70 5.62 7.38
N ARG A 69 3.75 5.39 8.16
CA ARG A 69 3.64 4.80 9.50
C ARG A 69 2.77 5.65 10.42
N LEU A 70 3.00 6.97 10.45
CA LEU A 70 2.19 7.90 11.24
C LEU A 70 0.71 7.86 10.85
N VAL A 71 0.38 7.72 9.56
CA VAL A 71 -1.00 7.53 9.11
C VAL A 71 -1.57 6.22 9.61
N LEU A 72 -0.84 5.11 9.48
CA LEU A 72 -1.30 3.79 9.90
C LEU A 72 -1.58 3.72 11.41
N GLU A 73 -0.69 4.31 12.21
CA GLU A 73 -0.78 4.35 13.68
C GLU A 73 -1.71 5.44 14.20
N HIS A 74 -2.17 6.38 13.37
CA HIS A 74 -2.94 7.53 13.82
C HIS A 74 -4.25 7.10 14.52
N PRO A 75 -4.50 7.52 15.76
CA PRO A 75 -5.62 6.99 16.56
C PRO A 75 -7.00 7.47 16.09
N GLN A 76 -7.08 8.61 15.43
CA GLN A 76 -8.34 9.26 15.04
C GLN A 76 -8.72 9.08 13.56
N LEU A 77 -7.79 8.63 12.70
CA LEU A 77 -8.10 8.36 11.31
C LEU A 77 -8.89 7.05 11.21
N ASP A 78 -9.98 7.08 10.46
CA ASP A 78 -10.79 5.89 10.23
C ASP A 78 -10.06 4.85 9.34
N ALA A 79 -10.52 3.61 9.45
CA ALA A 79 -9.87 2.50 8.77
C ALA A 79 -9.98 2.57 7.24
N ALA A 80 -11.08 3.10 6.69
CA ALA A 80 -11.26 3.27 5.26
C ALA A 80 -10.27 4.30 4.72
N PHE A 81 -10.10 5.40 5.42
CA PHE A 81 -9.15 6.44 5.02
C PHE A 81 -7.70 5.93 5.09
N LYS A 82 -7.33 5.21 6.15
CA LYS A 82 -6.00 4.58 6.25
C LYS A 82 -5.72 3.65 5.06
N GLU A 83 -6.68 2.82 4.71
CA GLU A 83 -6.55 1.92 3.56
C GLU A 83 -6.31 2.67 2.26
N LEU A 84 -7.09 3.73 2.00
CA LEU A 84 -6.95 4.56 0.80
C LEU A 84 -5.57 5.24 0.70
N VAL A 85 -5.07 5.82 1.80
CA VAL A 85 -3.75 6.49 1.83
C VAL A 85 -2.61 5.50 1.63
N LEU A 86 -2.72 4.32 2.22
CA LEU A 86 -1.67 3.29 2.20
C LEU A 86 -1.69 2.43 0.92
N THR A 87 -2.73 2.58 0.10
CA THR A 87 -2.82 1.91 -1.20
C THR A 87 -2.04 2.70 -2.24
N LEU A 88 -0.98 2.09 -2.79
CA LEU A 88 -0.17 2.69 -3.84
C LEU A 88 -0.97 2.88 -5.13
N PRO A 89 -0.59 3.88 -5.97
CA PRO A 89 -1.19 4.09 -7.29
C PRO A 89 -1.31 2.81 -8.10
N SER A 90 -2.40 2.66 -8.85
CA SER A 90 -2.59 1.50 -9.72
C SER A 90 -1.62 1.53 -10.90
N GLU A 91 -1.37 0.35 -11.48
CA GLU A 91 -0.52 0.24 -12.68
C GLU A 91 -1.07 1.06 -13.85
N SER A 92 -2.40 1.05 -14.03
CA SER A 92 -3.07 1.85 -15.05
C SER A 92 -2.84 3.34 -14.83
N TYR A 93 -2.95 3.82 -13.59
CA TYR A 93 -2.72 5.23 -13.26
C TYR A 93 -1.25 5.63 -13.46
N LEU A 94 -0.31 4.75 -13.13
CA LEU A 94 1.13 4.96 -13.42
C LEU A 94 1.37 5.02 -14.92
N ALA A 95 0.76 4.12 -15.71
CA ALA A 95 0.91 4.10 -17.16
C ALA A 95 0.39 5.37 -17.84
N GLU A 96 -0.74 5.92 -17.35
CA GLU A 96 -1.30 7.18 -17.87
C GLU A 96 -0.43 8.42 -17.61
N ARG A 97 0.49 8.34 -16.65
CA ARG A 97 1.38 9.45 -16.24
C ARG A 97 2.79 9.35 -16.82
N LEU A 98 3.08 8.31 -17.57
CA LEU A 98 4.36 8.13 -18.23
C LEU A 98 4.27 8.59 -19.68
N ASP A 99 5.08 9.60 -20.05
CA ASP A 99 5.20 10.04 -21.44
C ASP A 99 5.90 9.01 -22.32
N SER A 100 6.83 8.26 -21.70
CA SER A 100 7.55 7.14 -22.34
C SER A 100 8.11 6.22 -21.26
N GLY A 101 8.18 4.94 -21.52
CA GLY A 101 8.75 3.97 -20.59
C GLY A 101 8.44 2.53 -20.99
N ASP A 102 9.19 1.60 -20.46
CA ASP A 102 8.94 0.18 -20.63
C ASP A 102 7.75 -0.24 -19.74
N PRO A 103 6.60 -0.64 -20.32
CA PRO A 103 5.43 -1.07 -19.58
C PRO A 103 5.71 -2.22 -18.59
N GLN A 104 6.71 -3.07 -18.89
CA GLN A 104 7.09 -4.20 -18.02
C GLN A 104 7.73 -3.73 -16.70
N ARG A 105 8.24 -2.50 -16.64
CA ARG A 105 8.80 -1.92 -15.41
C ARG A 105 7.75 -1.44 -14.42
N ILE A 106 6.55 -1.14 -14.88
CA ILE A 106 5.47 -0.63 -14.00
C ILE A 106 5.13 -1.65 -12.90
N PRO A 107 4.80 -2.93 -13.22
CA PRO A 107 4.53 -3.92 -12.20
C PRO A 107 5.72 -4.16 -11.26
N SER A 108 6.94 -4.24 -11.81
CA SER A 108 8.14 -4.54 -11.00
C SER A 108 8.47 -3.43 -10.01
N VAL A 109 8.41 -2.16 -10.42
CA VAL A 109 8.63 -1.02 -9.54
C VAL A 109 7.54 -0.93 -8.46
N ARG A 110 6.27 -1.06 -8.87
CA ARG A 110 5.15 -1.03 -7.94
C ARG A 110 5.23 -2.16 -6.89
N GLU A 111 5.59 -3.36 -7.32
CA GLU A 111 5.75 -4.51 -6.42
C GLU A 111 6.93 -4.31 -5.47
N ALA A 112 8.04 -3.75 -5.94
CA ALA A 112 9.18 -3.41 -5.10
C ALA A 112 8.81 -2.39 -4.01
N MET A 113 8.06 -1.33 -4.35
CA MET A 113 7.54 -0.36 -3.37
C MET A 113 6.61 -1.03 -2.34
N ARG A 114 5.70 -1.90 -2.79
CA ARG A 114 4.81 -2.66 -1.90
C ARG A 114 5.59 -3.55 -0.94
N ARG A 115 6.59 -4.27 -1.44
CA ARG A 115 7.44 -5.16 -0.65
C ARG A 115 8.23 -4.38 0.39
N GLN A 116 8.77 -3.21 0.03
CA GLN A 116 9.46 -2.34 0.97
C GLN A 116 8.53 -1.87 2.10
N LEU A 117 7.31 -1.41 1.78
CA LEU A 117 6.32 -1.04 2.80
C LEU A 117 5.88 -2.22 3.67
N ALA A 118 5.70 -3.38 3.07
CA ALA A 118 5.32 -4.59 3.79
C ALA A 118 6.37 -4.97 4.85
N LEU A 119 7.64 -4.93 4.48
CA LEU A 119 8.76 -5.24 5.38
C LEU A 119 8.97 -4.14 6.42
N ALA A 120 8.99 -2.88 6.01
CA ALA A 120 9.30 -1.75 6.90
C ALA A 120 8.22 -1.49 7.96
N LEU A 121 6.97 -1.85 7.68
CA LEU A 121 5.82 -1.63 8.57
C LEU A 121 5.19 -2.94 9.05
N GLN A 122 5.94 -4.06 9.04
CA GLN A 122 5.40 -5.38 9.39
C GLN A 122 4.72 -5.42 10.77
N PRO A 123 5.28 -4.86 11.86
CA PRO A 123 4.61 -4.83 13.16
C PRO A 123 3.31 -4.02 13.12
N GLN A 124 3.27 -2.92 12.39
CA GLN A 124 2.11 -2.06 12.25
C GLN A 124 1.00 -2.73 11.44
N TRP A 125 1.37 -3.45 10.37
CA TRP A 125 0.43 -4.26 9.60
C TRP A 125 -0.19 -5.37 10.45
N GLN A 126 0.60 -6.01 11.30
CA GLN A 126 0.09 -7.03 12.22
C GLN A 126 -0.89 -6.42 13.22
N ALA A 127 -0.56 -5.31 13.85
CA ALA A 127 -1.45 -4.61 14.77
C ALA A 127 -2.76 -4.17 14.07
N ALA A 128 -2.67 -3.63 12.85
CA ALA A 128 -3.83 -3.25 12.06
C ALA A 128 -4.71 -4.45 11.70
N TYR A 129 -4.12 -5.57 11.31
CA TYR A 129 -4.87 -6.79 11.03
C TYR A 129 -5.60 -7.29 12.28
N GLU A 130 -4.92 -7.41 13.40
CA GLU A 130 -5.49 -7.89 14.67
C GLU A 130 -6.62 -6.99 15.19
N ALA A 131 -6.49 -5.67 15.02
CA ALA A 131 -7.50 -4.70 15.45
C ALA A 131 -8.75 -4.67 14.56
N HIS A 132 -8.63 -5.02 13.28
CA HIS A 132 -9.69 -4.84 12.29
C HIS A 132 -10.22 -6.13 11.67
N ALA A 133 -9.50 -7.26 11.79
CA ALA A 133 -10.00 -8.56 11.33
C ALA A 133 -11.18 -9.01 12.21
N HIS A 134 -12.36 -9.08 11.59
CA HIS A 134 -13.60 -9.46 12.28
C HIS A 134 -14.09 -10.81 11.74
N THR A 135 -14.60 -11.66 12.65
CA THR A 135 -15.12 -13.00 12.33
C THR A 135 -16.65 -13.12 12.54
N GLY A 136 -17.32 -11.98 12.82
CA GLY A 136 -18.77 -11.95 13.07
C GLY A 136 -19.63 -11.92 11.80
N ALA A 137 -20.93 -11.74 11.99
CA ALA A 137 -21.88 -11.57 10.90
C ALA A 137 -21.50 -10.38 10.00
N TYR A 138 -21.77 -10.51 8.70
CA TYR A 138 -21.51 -9.43 7.75
C TYR A 138 -22.33 -8.18 8.07
N GLN A 139 -21.65 -7.05 8.10
CA GLN A 139 -22.22 -5.71 8.33
C GLN A 139 -21.87 -4.82 7.14
N PRO A 140 -22.84 -4.30 6.40
CA PRO A 140 -22.62 -3.48 5.20
C PRO A 140 -22.24 -2.03 5.51
N GLU A 141 -22.33 -1.59 6.78
CA GLU A 141 -22.10 -0.21 7.20
C GLU A 141 -20.69 0.28 6.84
N PRO A 142 -20.53 1.58 6.55
CA PRO A 142 -19.25 2.18 6.11
C PRO A 142 -18.09 1.89 7.07
N ILE A 143 -18.32 1.96 8.39
CA ILE A 143 -17.29 1.68 9.40
C ILE A 143 -16.81 0.22 9.29
N ALA A 144 -17.74 -0.73 9.19
CA ALA A 144 -17.41 -2.14 9.07
C ALA A 144 -16.74 -2.44 7.71
N ALA A 145 -17.18 -1.79 6.63
CA ALA A 145 -16.55 -1.88 5.32
C ALA A 145 -15.09 -1.37 5.34
N GLY A 146 -14.85 -0.22 5.96
CA GLY A 146 -13.51 0.33 6.12
C GLY A 146 -12.58 -0.57 6.94
N ARG A 147 -13.08 -1.16 8.03
CA ARG A 147 -12.32 -2.14 8.82
C ARG A 147 -11.93 -3.37 8.00
N ARG A 148 -12.87 -3.92 7.20
CA ARG A 148 -12.56 -5.03 6.30
C ARG A 148 -11.52 -4.66 5.25
N ALA A 149 -11.60 -3.48 4.66
CA ALA A 149 -10.65 -3.00 3.66
C ALA A 149 -9.24 -2.91 4.26
N LEU A 150 -9.08 -2.26 5.42
CA LEU A 150 -7.77 -2.15 6.09
C LEU A 150 -7.24 -3.50 6.55
N ALA A 151 -8.08 -4.38 7.09
CA ALA A 151 -7.66 -5.73 7.46
C ALA A 151 -7.21 -6.55 6.24
N GLY A 152 -7.90 -6.40 5.11
CA GLY A 152 -7.52 -7.02 3.85
C GLY A 152 -6.19 -6.52 3.31
N LEU A 153 -5.97 -5.21 3.32
CA LEU A 153 -4.69 -4.61 2.95
C LEU A 153 -3.56 -5.11 3.87
N ALA A 154 -3.80 -5.08 5.19
CA ALA A 154 -2.81 -5.55 6.17
C ALA A 154 -2.45 -7.02 5.97
N LEU A 155 -3.43 -7.91 5.74
CA LEU A 155 -3.18 -9.32 5.45
C LEU A 155 -2.34 -9.50 4.18
N ASN A 156 -2.63 -8.71 3.14
CA ASN A 156 -1.88 -8.73 1.88
C ASN A 156 -0.42 -8.33 2.11
N MET A 157 -0.18 -7.25 2.87
CA MET A 157 1.17 -6.79 3.20
C MET A 157 1.92 -7.80 4.08
N LEU A 158 1.26 -8.44 5.03
CA LEU A 158 1.86 -9.47 5.89
C LEU A 158 2.24 -10.73 5.10
N CYS A 159 1.39 -11.17 4.17
CA CYS A 159 1.72 -12.27 3.26
C CYS A 159 2.92 -11.92 2.38
N LEU A 160 2.99 -10.69 1.89
CA LEU A 160 4.11 -10.20 1.07
C LEU A 160 5.41 -10.09 1.86
N ALA A 161 5.35 -9.67 3.14
CA ALA A 161 6.51 -9.57 4.02
C ALA A 161 7.07 -10.94 4.47
N ALA A 162 6.22 -11.96 4.51
CA ALA A 162 6.54 -13.27 5.07
C ALA A 162 7.59 -14.09 4.27
N GLN A 163 7.85 -13.75 3.01
CA GLN A 163 8.91 -14.32 2.17
C GLN A 163 9.07 -15.85 2.27
N GLY A 164 7.96 -16.59 2.26
CA GLY A 164 7.99 -18.06 2.38
C GLY A 164 7.79 -18.60 3.79
N ASP A 165 7.71 -17.78 4.84
CA ASP A 165 7.16 -18.18 6.12
C ASP A 165 5.65 -18.46 5.94
N GLY A 166 5.27 -19.74 6.07
CA GLY A 166 3.90 -20.20 5.83
C GLY A 166 2.84 -19.70 6.81
N VAL A 167 3.20 -18.96 7.86
CA VAL A 167 2.27 -18.54 8.93
C VAL A 167 1.17 -17.63 8.37
N TRP A 168 1.54 -16.57 7.66
CA TRP A 168 0.57 -15.61 7.10
C TRP A 168 -0.19 -16.19 5.91
N ALA A 169 0.47 -16.98 5.06
CA ALA A 169 -0.19 -17.73 4.00
C ALA A 169 -1.22 -18.72 4.57
N GLY A 170 -0.89 -19.40 5.68
CA GLY A 170 -1.83 -20.28 6.40
C GLY A 170 -3.03 -19.52 6.96
N LYS A 171 -2.83 -18.34 7.54
CA LYS A 171 -3.93 -17.46 8.02
C LYS A 171 -4.80 -16.98 6.87
N ALA A 172 -4.21 -16.59 5.74
CA ALA A 172 -4.95 -16.18 4.55
C ALA A 172 -5.78 -17.35 3.99
N TYR A 173 -5.21 -18.53 3.88
CA TYR A 173 -5.92 -19.74 3.44
C TYR A 173 -7.10 -20.07 4.36
N GLN A 174 -6.90 -20.03 5.68
CA GLN A 174 -7.96 -20.26 6.63
C GLN A 174 -9.09 -19.23 6.48
N ARG A 175 -8.72 -17.95 6.29
CA ARG A 175 -9.73 -16.89 6.08
C ARG A 175 -10.50 -17.06 4.77
N VAL A 176 -9.90 -17.56 3.68
CA VAL A 176 -10.62 -17.91 2.45
C VAL A 176 -11.71 -18.94 2.74
N LYS A 177 -11.42 -19.93 3.60
CA LYS A 177 -12.38 -20.99 3.95
C LYS A 177 -13.50 -20.51 4.86
N ASP A 178 -13.16 -19.70 5.87
CA ASP A 178 -14.06 -19.31 6.96
C ASP A 178 -14.87 -18.04 6.66
N ALA A 179 -14.49 -17.28 5.61
CA ALA A 179 -15.17 -16.03 5.29
C ALA A 179 -16.65 -16.21 4.99
N GLY A 180 -17.49 -15.57 5.77
CA GLY A 180 -18.94 -15.55 5.62
C GLY A 180 -19.45 -14.60 4.52
N ASN A 181 -18.56 -13.86 3.85
CA ASN A 181 -18.91 -12.94 2.78
C ASN A 181 -17.84 -12.92 1.67
N MET A 182 -18.26 -12.45 0.49
CA MET A 182 -17.39 -12.46 -0.70
C MET A 182 -16.21 -11.48 -0.57
N THR A 183 -16.40 -10.32 0.06
CA THR A 183 -15.36 -9.30 0.22
C THR A 183 -14.16 -9.85 0.99
N ASP A 184 -14.41 -10.44 2.15
CA ASP A 184 -13.35 -11.05 2.96
C ASP A 184 -12.67 -12.22 2.25
N ARG A 185 -13.48 -13.05 1.57
CA ARG A 185 -12.97 -14.21 0.82
C ARG A 185 -12.04 -13.79 -0.31
N MET A 186 -12.46 -12.81 -1.12
CA MET A 186 -11.66 -12.31 -2.25
C MET A 186 -10.39 -11.60 -1.77
N SER A 187 -10.48 -10.80 -0.71
CA SER A 187 -9.32 -10.14 -0.11
C SER A 187 -8.29 -11.16 0.40
N ALA A 188 -8.75 -12.19 1.11
CA ALA A 188 -7.88 -13.27 1.60
C ALA A 188 -7.29 -14.11 0.46
N LEU A 189 -8.05 -14.37 -0.59
CA LEU A 189 -7.57 -15.08 -1.79
C LEU A 189 -6.49 -14.26 -2.50
N SER A 190 -6.70 -12.96 -2.65
CA SER A 190 -5.69 -12.04 -3.23
C SER A 190 -4.39 -12.06 -2.43
N ALA A 191 -4.48 -12.01 -1.08
CA ALA A 191 -3.31 -12.10 -0.21
C ALA A 191 -2.57 -13.44 -0.36
N LEU A 192 -3.33 -14.55 -0.45
CA LEU A 192 -2.76 -15.89 -0.61
C LEU A 192 -2.05 -16.05 -1.96
N VAL A 193 -2.65 -15.58 -3.06
CA VAL A 193 -2.04 -15.62 -4.40
C VAL A 193 -0.78 -14.75 -4.44
N GLY A 194 -0.80 -13.58 -3.80
CA GLY A 194 0.38 -12.69 -3.70
C GLY A 194 1.51 -13.24 -2.82
N SER A 195 1.26 -14.28 -2.01
CA SER A 195 2.29 -14.92 -1.16
C SER A 195 3.02 -16.08 -1.85
N ALA A 196 2.59 -16.49 -3.03
CA ALA A 196 3.06 -17.71 -3.71
C ALA A 196 4.41 -17.59 -4.44
N HIS A 197 5.25 -16.60 -4.08
CA HIS A 197 6.58 -16.40 -4.70
C HIS A 197 7.71 -16.42 -3.70
#